data_c488868aaf8e84bc07376b20c0b631f8
#
_entry.id   c488868aaf8e84bc07376b20c0b631f8
#
_cell.length_a   1.000
_cell.length_b   1.000
_cell.length_c   1.000
_cell.angle_alpha   90.00
_cell.angle_beta   90.00
_cell.angle_gamma   90.00
#
_symmetry.space_group_name_H-M   'P 1'
#
loop_
_entity.id
_entity.type
_entity.pdbx_description
1 polymer ?
#
loop_
_entity_poly.entity_id
_entity_poly.type
_entity_poly.pdbx_seq_one_letter_code
_entity_poly.pdbx_strand_id
1 'polypeptide(L)'
;TITAGQVSGEKELRINSSFMTAVIRGDYSYHTIPASVVKTVQRYIPSLLTIKDNMPEPHNNFQFDICLENAEVLSKLFQIPLELYLPASLKGYFNDGEEKLHVEGHFPEFRYNGTRYDSGVLFCENPSDRFKCSLRGGMLMKSGAMLNFSVEANAKNDHLETTINWGNNTDVTYGGKFAADTRFFKTEGPHPILQADINIQPTKVVLNDTVWNIHPSHIAIDSGRVFIDNFLFEHEDQYLRIDGKLTKKESDSCRVDLRNIKLDYVLDIVQFDDVEFGGLVTGKVHLKSVMKNPVMRTRLNVHKFCLNRSLLG
;
A
#
# COMPACT_ATOMS: atom_id res chain seq x y z
N THR A 1 24.88 23.54 -3.78
CA THR A 1 24.65 24.83 -3.11
C THR A 1 23.28 24.80 -2.46
N ILE A 2 23.19 25.27 -1.22
CA ILE A 2 21.93 25.51 -0.51
C ILE A 2 21.88 26.98 -0.19
N THR A 3 20.83 27.67 -0.62
CA THR A 3 20.62 29.09 -0.34
C THR A 3 19.25 29.27 0.31
N ALA A 4 19.23 30.04 1.40
CA ALA A 4 18.02 30.47 2.06
C ALA A 4 18.00 31.99 2.11
N GLY A 5 16.90 32.61 1.70
CA GLY A 5 16.79 34.07 1.62
C GLY A 5 15.35 34.52 1.50
N GLN A 6 15.15 35.78 1.13
CA GLN A 6 13.86 36.35 0.77
C GLN A 6 13.86 36.83 -0.67
N VAL A 7 12.81 36.47 -1.41
CA VAL A 7 12.55 36.91 -2.77
C VAL A 7 11.17 37.55 -2.80
N SER A 8 11.06 38.79 -3.17
CA SER A 8 9.80 39.55 -3.23
C SER A 8 8.99 39.52 -1.90
N GLY A 9 9.69 39.46 -0.74
CA GLY A 9 9.07 39.46 0.58
C GLY A 9 8.72 38.09 1.14
N GLU A 10 8.83 37.02 0.34
CA GLU A 10 8.58 35.64 0.78
C GLU A 10 9.91 34.92 1.06
N LYS A 11 9.91 33.97 1.99
CA LYS A 11 11.05 33.08 2.23
C LYS A 11 11.23 32.16 1.02
N GLU A 12 12.46 32.01 0.56
CA GLU A 12 12.84 31.03 -0.45
C GLU A 12 13.97 30.15 0.09
N LEU A 13 13.79 28.84 0.01
CA LEU A 13 14.86 27.85 0.09
C LEU A 13 15.09 27.30 -1.31
N ARG A 14 16.33 27.39 -1.77
CA ARG A 14 16.76 26.77 -3.01
C ARG A 14 17.89 25.78 -2.73
N ILE A 15 17.72 24.56 -3.18
CA ILE A 15 18.74 23.51 -3.17
C ILE A 15 19.12 23.23 -4.61
N ASN A 16 20.43 23.24 -4.88
CA ASN A 16 20.97 22.86 -6.17
C ASN A 16 22.19 21.96 -5.93
N SER A 17 22.03 20.68 -6.20
CA SER A 17 23.05 19.66 -6.06
C SER A 17 23.07 18.74 -7.29
N SER A 18 24.06 17.87 -7.39
CA SER A 18 24.16 16.88 -8.47
C SER A 18 23.07 15.79 -8.44
N PHE A 19 22.36 15.65 -7.33
CA PHE A 19 21.33 14.63 -7.19
C PHE A 19 19.92 15.19 -7.04
N MET A 20 19.78 16.52 -6.72
CA MET A 20 18.47 17.12 -6.48
C MET A 20 18.50 18.62 -6.73
N THR A 21 17.44 19.12 -7.36
CA THR A 21 17.09 20.54 -7.33
C THR A 21 15.78 20.69 -6.57
N ALA A 22 15.67 21.72 -5.74
CA ALA A 22 14.44 22.01 -5.01
C ALA A 22 14.26 23.50 -4.78
N VAL A 23 13.04 23.98 -4.90
CA VAL A 23 12.63 25.34 -4.56
C VAL A 23 11.41 25.26 -3.66
N ILE A 24 11.48 25.92 -2.51
CA ILE A 24 10.33 26.07 -1.58
C ILE A 24 10.17 27.56 -1.35
N ARG A 25 8.98 28.09 -1.60
CA ARG A 25 8.64 29.51 -1.43
C ARG A 25 7.39 29.68 -0.58
N GLY A 26 7.39 30.70 0.27
CA GLY A 26 6.25 31.06 1.09
C GLY A 26 6.64 31.36 2.53
N ASP A 27 5.66 31.35 3.42
CA ASP A 27 5.89 31.44 4.86
C ASP A 27 5.80 30.06 5.51
N TYR A 28 6.90 29.57 6.03
CA TYR A 28 6.99 28.23 6.59
C TYR A 28 8.10 28.10 7.64
N SER A 29 7.98 27.06 8.44
CA SER A 29 9.00 26.62 9.38
C SER A 29 9.34 25.15 9.14
N TYR A 30 10.60 24.83 8.87
CA TYR A 30 11.05 23.46 8.59
C TYR A 30 10.67 22.46 9.68
N HIS A 31 10.68 22.89 10.92
CA HIS A 31 10.37 22.03 12.07
C HIS A 31 8.89 21.65 12.14
N THR A 32 8.00 22.49 11.62
CA THR A 32 6.55 22.32 11.74
C THR A 32 5.90 21.75 10.48
N ILE A 33 6.55 21.81 9.29
CA ILE A 33 6.00 21.27 8.03
C ILE A 33 5.48 19.84 8.17
N PRO A 34 6.27 18.86 8.68
CA PRO A 34 5.78 17.48 8.77
C PRO A 34 4.52 17.36 9.65
N ALA A 35 4.49 18.06 10.76
CA ALA A 35 3.35 18.06 11.67
C ALA A 35 2.11 18.72 11.05
N SER A 36 2.28 19.84 10.32
CA SER A 36 1.19 20.51 9.63
C SER A 36 0.54 19.63 8.57
N VAL A 37 1.36 18.96 7.75
CA VAL A 37 0.85 18.03 6.73
C VAL A 37 0.08 16.89 7.38
N VAL A 38 0.64 16.26 8.43
CA VAL A 38 -0.05 15.19 9.15
C VAL A 38 -1.34 15.69 9.79
N LYS A 39 -1.35 16.91 10.39
CA LYS A 39 -2.54 17.52 10.99
C LYS A 39 -3.65 17.76 9.94
N THR A 40 -3.28 18.18 8.73
CA THR A 40 -4.24 18.37 7.64
C THR A 40 -4.87 17.03 7.23
N VAL A 41 -4.09 15.97 7.06
CA VAL A 41 -4.62 14.64 6.71
C VAL A 41 -5.42 14.04 7.88
N GLN A 42 -4.98 14.26 9.12
CA GLN A 42 -5.66 13.78 10.33
C GLN A 42 -7.13 14.21 10.40
N ARG A 43 -7.51 15.34 9.86
CA ARG A 43 -8.91 15.80 9.86
C ARG A 43 -9.86 14.85 9.16
N TYR A 44 -9.37 14.12 8.18
CA TYR A 44 -10.15 13.17 7.40
C TYR A 44 -10.16 11.77 8.00
N ILE A 45 -9.09 11.42 8.74
CA ILE A 45 -8.92 10.14 9.42
C ILE A 45 -8.35 10.33 10.84
N PRO A 46 -9.06 11.05 11.73
CA PRO A 46 -8.56 11.44 13.06
C PRO A 46 -8.26 10.25 13.96
N SER A 47 -8.92 9.12 13.77
CA SER A 47 -8.63 7.92 14.55
C SER A 47 -7.33 7.23 14.11
N LEU A 48 -6.99 7.26 12.81
CA LEU A 48 -5.79 6.61 12.30
C LEU A 48 -4.52 7.38 12.65
N LEU A 49 -4.56 8.71 12.52
CA LEU A 49 -3.41 9.59 12.74
C LEU A 49 -3.53 10.27 14.10
N THR A 50 -2.49 10.23 14.90
CA THR A 50 -2.44 10.92 16.20
C THR A 50 -1.20 11.81 16.25
N ILE A 51 -1.41 13.10 16.46
CA ILE A 51 -0.34 14.08 16.70
C ILE A 51 -0.29 14.33 18.19
N LYS A 52 0.92 14.48 18.75
CA LYS A 52 1.10 14.91 20.13
C LYS A 52 0.73 16.39 20.26
N ASP A 53 -0.12 16.72 21.23
CA ASP A 53 -0.70 18.07 21.45
C ASP A 53 0.32 19.17 21.80
N ASN A 54 1.60 18.86 21.96
CA ASN A 54 2.63 19.79 22.40
C ASN A 54 3.36 20.52 21.27
N MET A 55 2.86 20.51 20.04
CA MET A 55 3.47 21.28 18.94
C MET A 55 2.87 22.68 18.89
N PRO A 56 3.71 23.73 18.69
CA PRO A 56 3.22 25.08 18.44
C PRO A 56 2.28 25.07 17.24
N GLU A 57 1.26 25.93 17.27
CA GLU A 57 0.36 26.06 16.10
C GLU A 57 1.19 26.47 14.89
N PRO A 58 1.27 25.62 13.89
CA PRO A 58 2.06 25.91 12.72
C PRO A 58 1.32 26.90 11.82
N HIS A 59 2.06 27.84 11.24
CA HIS A 59 1.60 28.64 10.13
C HIS A 59 2.51 28.33 8.94
N ASN A 60 2.06 27.41 8.09
CA ASN A 60 2.80 27.03 6.91
C ASN A 60 1.93 27.29 5.67
N ASN A 61 2.40 28.22 4.82
CA ASN A 61 1.81 28.51 3.53
C ASN A 61 2.92 28.58 2.50
N PHE A 62 3.12 27.53 1.72
CA PHE A 62 4.24 27.45 0.80
C PHE A 62 3.90 26.65 -0.45
N GLN A 63 4.66 26.91 -1.50
CA GLN A 63 4.73 26.13 -2.72
C GLN A 63 6.07 25.44 -2.80
N PHE A 64 6.12 24.28 -3.41
CA PHE A 64 7.36 23.55 -3.62
C PHE A 64 7.43 22.94 -5.01
N ASP A 65 8.65 22.89 -5.53
CA ASP A 65 9.02 22.21 -6.77
C ASP A 65 10.36 21.49 -6.54
N ILE A 66 10.35 20.19 -6.62
CA ILE A 66 11.48 19.30 -6.31
C ILE A 66 11.70 18.39 -7.50
N CYS A 67 12.93 18.36 -8.01
CA CYS A 67 13.37 17.39 -9.00
C CYS A 67 14.52 16.57 -8.41
N LEU A 68 14.36 15.27 -8.38
CA LEU A 68 15.35 14.30 -7.92
C LEU A 68 16.01 13.66 -9.15
N GLU A 69 17.26 14.03 -9.42
CA GLU A 69 18.02 13.54 -10.57
C GLU A 69 18.49 12.09 -10.39
N ASN A 70 18.85 11.72 -9.16
CA ASN A 70 19.16 10.34 -8.78
C ASN A 70 18.84 10.10 -7.30
N ALA A 71 18.61 8.84 -6.95
CA ALA A 71 18.22 8.47 -5.59
C ALA A 71 19.38 7.99 -4.70
N GLU A 72 20.60 7.94 -5.19
CA GLU A 72 21.73 7.29 -4.50
C GLU A 72 21.96 7.82 -3.07
N VAL A 73 21.95 9.16 -2.93
CA VAL A 73 22.15 9.82 -1.63
C VAL A 73 21.00 9.50 -0.68
N LEU A 74 19.75 9.56 -1.16
CA LEU A 74 18.56 9.27 -0.35
C LEU A 74 18.50 7.79 0.01
N SER A 75 18.81 6.90 -0.94
CA SER A 75 18.84 5.45 -0.72
C SER A 75 19.83 5.06 0.38
N LYS A 76 21.02 5.65 0.37
CA LYS A 76 22.03 5.44 1.42
C LYS A 76 21.64 6.03 2.77
N LEU A 77 21.12 7.26 2.77
CA LEU A 77 20.76 7.96 4.00
C LEU A 77 19.58 7.31 4.74
N PHE A 78 18.56 6.91 3.99
CA PHE A 78 17.32 6.33 4.55
C PHE A 78 17.28 4.81 4.48
N GLN A 79 18.31 4.16 3.95
CA GLN A 79 18.38 2.70 3.73
C GLN A 79 17.18 2.17 2.90
N ILE A 80 16.78 2.94 1.89
CA ILE A 80 15.67 2.61 0.98
C ILE A 80 16.26 2.01 -0.30
N PRO A 81 15.85 0.81 -0.76
CA PRO A 81 16.35 0.19 -1.98
C PRO A 81 15.71 0.84 -3.23
N LEU A 82 15.99 2.12 -3.45
CA LEU A 82 15.47 2.95 -4.53
C LEU A 82 16.57 3.36 -5.50
N GLU A 83 16.37 3.12 -6.79
CA GLU A 83 17.20 3.60 -7.90
C GLU A 83 16.33 4.36 -8.88
N LEU A 84 16.78 5.54 -9.35
CA LEU A 84 16.11 6.29 -10.41
C LEU A 84 16.90 6.10 -11.71
N TYR A 85 16.20 5.77 -12.79
CA TYR A 85 16.75 5.75 -14.15
C TYR A 85 16.48 7.05 -14.90
N LEU A 86 15.39 7.74 -14.57
CA LEU A 86 15.03 9.06 -15.06
C LEU A 86 14.67 9.95 -13.88
N PRO A 87 14.87 11.27 -14.00
CA PRO A 87 14.54 12.22 -12.94
C PRO A 87 13.09 12.12 -12.50
N ALA A 88 12.87 12.11 -11.20
CA ALA A 88 11.55 12.18 -10.59
C ALA A 88 11.24 13.59 -10.13
N SER A 89 9.98 14.02 -10.25
CA SER A 89 9.56 15.35 -9.81
C SER A 89 8.39 15.30 -8.83
N LEU A 90 8.37 16.24 -7.90
CA LEU A 90 7.30 16.45 -6.95
C LEU A 90 7.05 17.95 -6.82
N LYS A 91 5.83 18.38 -7.09
CA LYS A 91 5.41 19.78 -6.96
C LYS A 91 4.08 19.91 -6.24
N GLY A 92 3.83 21.07 -5.68
CA GLY A 92 2.57 21.30 -5.01
C GLY A 92 2.54 22.55 -4.17
N TYR A 93 1.48 22.67 -3.41
CA TYR A 93 1.32 23.73 -2.42
C TYR A 93 0.67 23.19 -1.15
N PHE A 94 0.94 23.89 -0.07
CA PHE A 94 0.37 23.62 1.24
C PHE A 94 0.01 24.95 1.92
N ASN A 95 -1.22 25.03 2.47
CA ASN A 95 -1.67 26.17 3.25
C ASN A 95 -2.49 25.65 4.43
N ASP A 96 -1.93 25.68 5.63
CA ASP A 96 -2.62 25.19 6.82
C ASP A 96 -3.74 26.12 7.31
N GLY A 97 -3.62 27.44 7.06
CA GLY A 97 -4.66 28.40 7.38
C GLY A 97 -5.94 28.26 6.54
N GLU A 98 -5.78 27.92 5.26
CA GLU A 98 -6.88 27.60 4.36
C GLU A 98 -7.19 26.09 4.32
N GLU A 99 -6.41 25.30 5.05
CA GLU A 99 -6.52 23.84 5.09
C GLU A 99 -6.38 23.17 3.72
N LYS A 100 -5.53 23.73 2.86
CA LYS A 100 -5.32 23.26 1.50
C LYS A 100 -4.01 22.49 1.34
N LEU A 101 -4.10 21.35 0.68
CA LEU A 101 -2.97 20.53 0.25
C LEU A 101 -3.17 20.11 -1.20
N HIS A 102 -2.12 20.27 -1.99
CA HIS A 102 -2.06 19.74 -3.35
C HIS A 102 -0.66 19.24 -3.63
N VAL A 103 -0.54 18.00 -4.12
CA VAL A 103 0.73 17.36 -4.45
C VAL A 103 0.59 16.63 -5.77
N GLU A 104 1.47 16.91 -6.71
CA GLU A 104 1.66 16.15 -7.94
C GLU A 104 3.05 15.56 -7.99
N GLY A 105 3.16 14.27 -8.29
CA GLY A 105 4.43 13.57 -8.45
C GLY A 105 4.52 12.85 -9.78
N HIS A 106 5.67 12.92 -10.44
CA HIS A 106 5.99 12.18 -11.65
C HIS A 106 7.24 11.37 -11.43
N PHE A 107 7.16 10.08 -11.67
CA PHE A 107 8.20 9.07 -11.46
C PHE A 107 8.35 8.26 -12.76
N PRO A 108 9.06 8.77 -13.78
CA PRO A 108 9.02 8.20 -15.12
C PRO A 108 9.56 6.78 -15.17
N GLU A 109 10.67 6.53 -14.50
CA GLU A 109 11.28 5.20 -14.47
C GLU A 109 12.18 5.03 -13.23
N PHE A 110 11.89 4.02 -12.43
CA PHE A 110 12.66 3.71 -11.21
C PHE A 110 12.63 2.22 -10.88
N ARG A 111 13.58 1.80 -10.04
CA ARG A 111 13.58 0.47 -9.42
C ARG A 111 13.40 0.62 -7.92
N TYR A 112 12.50 -0.16 -7.35
CA TYR A 112 12.29 -0.25 -5.92
C TYR A 112 12.28 -1.72 -5.50
N ASN A 113 13.14 -2.07 -4.54
CA ASN A 113 13.29 -3.45 -4.03
C ASN A 113 13.44 -4.49 -5.17
N GLY A 114 14.29 -4.18 -6.18
CA GLY A 114 14.54 -5.04 -7.32
C GLY A 114 13.49 -5.01 -8.43
N THR A 115 12.29 -4.49 -8.19
CA THR A 115 11.22 -4.39 -9.19
C THR A 115 11.30 -3.05 -9.93
N ARG A 116 11.20 -3.10 -11.26
CA ARG A 116 11.19 -1.90 -12.12
C ARG A 116 9.76 -1.39 -12.30
N TYR A 117 9.63 -0.09 -12.17
CA TYR A 117 8.38 0.66 -12.36
C TYR A 117 8.59 1.74 -13.42
N ASP A 118 7.51 2.09 -14.12
CA ASP A 118 7.49 3.20 -15.06
C ASP A 118 6.20 4.02 -14.98
N SER A 119 6.22 5.19 -15.63
CA SER A 119 5.04 6.06 -15.80
C SER A 119 4.31 6.37 -14.50
N GLY A 120 5.04 6.40 -13.38
CA GLY A 120 4.48 6.68 -12.07
C GLY A 120 3.94 8.11 -11.97
N VAL A 121 2.67 8.26 -11.57
CA VAL A 121 2.02 9.56 -11.31
C VAL A 121 1.30 9.48 -9.98
N LEU A 122 1.68 10.38 -9.07
CA LEU A 122 1.04 10.62 -7.79
C LEU A 122 0.24 11.91 -7.85
N PHE A 123 -0.97 11.88 -7.34
CA PHE A 123 -1.81 13.06 -7.19
C PHE A 123 -2.54 13.00 -5.86
N CYS A 124 -2.35 14.01 -5.00
CA CYS A 124 -3.06 14.11 -3.73
C CYS A 124 -3.60 15.53 -3.55
N GLU A 125 -4.87 15.65 -3.15
CA GLU A 125 -5.54 16.91 -2.90
C GLU A 125 -6.63 16.75 -1.83
N ASN A 126 -7.08 17.85 -1.28
CA ASN A 126 -8.21 17.88 -0.36
C ASN A 126 -9.30 18.87 -0.78
N PRO A 127 -10.01 18.61 -1.89
CA PRO A 127 -11.11 19.46 -2.30
C PRO A 127 -12.25 19.40 -1.29
N SER A 128 -12.62 20.55 -0.72
CA SER A 128 -13.73 20.68 0.23
C SER A 128 -13.56 19.81 1.51
N ASP A 129 -14.39 18.78 1.66
CA ASP A 129 -14.57 18.02 2.90
C ASP A 129 -13.94 16.62 2.89
N ARG A 130 -13.13 16.31 1.89
CA ARG A 130 -12.46 14.99 1.75
C ARG A 130 -11.03 15.13 1.29
N PHE A 131 -10.22 14.15 1.65
CA PHE A 131 -8.87 13.97 1.14
C PHE A 131 -8.86 12.89 0.07
N LYS A 132 -8.28 13.19 -1.08
CA LYS A 132 -8.13 12.27 -2.20
C LYS A 132 -6.67 12.07 -2.51
N CYS A 133 -6.27 10.83 -2.74
CA CYS A 133 -4.95 10.49 -3.22
C CYS A 133 -5.05 9.41 -4.30
N SER A 134 -4.33 9.57 -5.39
CA SER A 134 -4.23 8.58 -6.44
C SER A 134 -2.78 8.34 -6.84
N LEU A 135 -2.45 7.09 -7.10
CA LEU A 135 -1.16 6.64 -7.62
C LEU A 135 -1.43 5.72 -8.80
N ARG A 136 -0.77 5.95 -9.93
CA ARG A 136 -0.83 5.07 -11.08
C ARG A 136 0.56 4.86 -11.66
N GLY A 137 0.76 3.73 -12.35
CA GLY A 137 2.03 3.42 -13.00
C GLY A 137 2.03 2.04 -13.62
N GLY A 138 3.17 1.66 -14.16
CA GLY A 138 3.46 0.34 -14.67
C GLY A 138 4.49 -0.37 -13.77
N MET A 139 4.38 -1.69 -13.68
CA MET A 139 5.32 -2.56 -12.98
C MET A 139 5.77 -3.67 -13.94
N LEU A 140 7.08 -3.83 -14.10
CA LEU A 140 7.63 -4.91 -14.91
C LEU A 140 7.56 -6.23 -14.15
N MET A 141 6.77 -7.18 -14.66
CA MET A 141 6.64 -8.52 -14.09
C MET A 141 7.88 -9.37 -14.40
N LYS A 142 8.12 -10.44 -13.63
CA LYS A 142 9.17 -11.44 -13.90
C LYS A 142 9.03 -12.10 -15.30
N SER A 143 7.81 -12.18 -15.83
CA SER A 143 7.52 -12.64 -17.20
C SER A 143 7.97 -11.70 -18.31
N GLY A 144 8.40 -10.49 -17.99
CA GLY A 144 8.71 -9.42 -18.95
C GLY A 144 7.50 -8.60 -19.39
N ALA A 145 6.29 -8.96 -18.96
CA ALA A 145 5.08 -8.21 -19.24
C ALA A 145 4.96 -6.98 -18.32
N MET A 146 4.37 -5.90 -18.85
CA MET A 146 4.05 -4.71 -18.06
C MET A 146 2.66 -4.85 -17.43
N LEU A 147 2.59 -4.73 -16.12
CA LEU A 147 1.34 -4.65 -15.36
C LEU A 147 1.06 -3.20 -15.01
N ASN A 148 0.04 -2.61 -15.62
CA ASN A 148 -0.43 -1.28 -15.25
C ASN A 148 -1.29 -1.35 -14.00
N PHE A 149 -1.14 -0.39 -13.10
CA PHE A 149 -1.95 -0.31 -11.89
C PHE A 149 -2.39 1.12 -11.58
N SER A 150 -3.49 1.24 -10.88
CA SER A 150 -3.92 2.48 -10.20
C SER A 150 -4.44 2.18 -8.80
N VAL A 151 -4.09 3.04 -7.87
CA VAL A 151 -4.59 3.04 -6.48
C VAL A 151 -5.28 4.38 -6.25
N GLU A 152 -6.52 4.35 -5.80
CA GLU A 152 -7.29 5.52 -5.42
C GLU A 152 -7.71 5.39 -3.97
N ALA A 153 -7.56 6.47 -3.21
CA ALA A 153 -7.94 6.57 -1.81
C ALA A 153 -8.72 7.85 -1.56
N ASN A 154 -9.91 7.74 -0.97
CA ASN A 154 -10.75 8.85 -0.59
C ASN A 154 -11.06 8.77 0.90
N ALA A 155 -10.65 9.78 1.67
CA ALA A 155 -10.82 9.80 3.11
C ALA A 155 -11.74 10.93 3.57
N LYS A 156 -12.66 10.63 4.51
CA LYS A 156 -13.57 11.58 5.14
C LYS A 156 -14.13 11.00 6.44
N ASN A 157 -14.03 11.73 7.56
CA ASN A 157 -14.67 11.38 8.83
C ASN A 157 -14.35 9.93 9.30
N ASP A 158 -13.06 9.58 9.36
CA ASP A 158 -12.59 8.23 9.68
C ASP A 158 -13.02 7.12 8.70
N HIS A 159 -13.55 7.50 7.57
CA HIS A 159 -13.92 6.57 6.50
C HIS A 159 -12.92 6.70 5.34
N LEU A 160 -12.38 5.58 4.88
CA LEU A 160 -11.44 5.47 3.78
C LEU A 160 -11.97 4.49 2.74
N GLU A 161 -12.32 5.01 1.58
CA GLU A 161 -12.62 4.21 0.39
C GLU A 161 -11.32 3.98 -0.38
N THR A 162 -10.99 2.73 -0.63
CA THR A 162 -9.80 2.36 -1.41
C THR A 162 -10.20 1.54 -2.62
N THR A 163 -9.66 1.89 -3.78
CA THR A 163 -9.80 1.12 -5.01
C THR A 163 -8.41 0.87 -5.61
N ILE A 164 -8.13 -0.38 -5.94
CA ILE A 164 -6.91 -0.79 -6.64
C ILE A 164 -7.35 -1.47 -7.94
N ASN A 165 -6.88 -0.96 -9.09
CA ASN A 165 -7.09 -1.60 -10.38
C ASN A 165 -5.72 -2.02 -10.94
N TRP A 166 -5.68 -3.14 -11.64
CA TRP A 166 -4.49 -3.58 -12.36
C TRP A 166 -4.87 -4.36 -13.61
N GLY A 167 -3.95 -4.39 -14.58
CA GLY A 167 -4.14 -5.15 -15.80
C GLY A 167 -2.93 -5.12 -16.71
N ASN A 168 -2.81 -6.13 -17.54
CA ASN A 168 -1.82 -6.23 -18.61
C ASN A 168 -2.49 -6.47 -19.96
N ASN A 169 -1.76 -6.16 -21.04
CA ASN A 169 -2.22 -6.31 -22.42
C ASN A 169 -1.37 -7.38 -23.14
N THR A 170 -1.22 -8.56 -22.54
CA THR A 170 -0.47 -9.69 -23.10
C THR A 170 -1.41 -10.83 -23.47
N ASP A 171 -0.91 -11.87 -24.14
CA ASP A 171 -1.68 -13.06 -24.47
C ASP A 171 -2.24 -13.77 -23.23
N VAL A 172 -1.51 -13.67 -22.11
CA VAL A 172 -1.98 -14.13 -20.80
C VAL A 172 -2.56 -12.94 -20.06
N THR A 173 -3.85 -12.93 -19.86
CA THR A 173 -4.55 -11.82 -19.23
C THR A 173 -4.44 -11.88 -17.70
N TYR A 174 -3.88 -10.81 -17.14
CA TYR A 174 -3.92 -10.51 -15.71
C TYR A 174 -4.66 -9.20 -15.53
N GLY A 175 -5.64 -9.18 -14.67
CA GLY A 175 -6.37 -7.94 -14.42
C GLY A 175 -7.35 -8.07 -13.29
N GLY A 176 -7.75 -6.95 -12.73
CA GLY A 176 -8.73 -6.94 -11.66
C GLY A 176 -8.96 -5.57 -11.06
N LYS A 177 -9.95 -5.57 -10.21
CA LYS A 177 -10.27 -4.45 -9.32
C LYS A 177 -10.41 -5.00 -7.91
N PHE A 178 -9.81 -4.34 -6.95
CA PHE A 178 -10.05 -4.56 -5.53
C PHE A 178 -10.62 -3.28 -4.95
N ALA A 179 -11.71 -3.37 -4.22
CA ALA A 179 -12.30 -2.22 -3.54
C ALA A 179 -12.63 -2.58 -2.09
N ALA A 180 -12.33 -1.67 -1.19
CA ALA A 180 -12.60 -1.81 0.23
C ALA A 180 -13.06 -0.49 0.84
N ASP A 181 -14.01 -0.61 1.77
CA ASP A 181 -14.46 0.45 2.66
C ASP A 181 -13.89 0.21 4.05
N THR A 182 -13.10 1.15 4.55
CA THR A 182 -12.49 1.06 5.88
C THR A 182 -13.02 2.15 6.78
N ARG A 183 -13.48 1.78 7.96
CA ARG A 183 -13.83 2.72 9.02
C ARG A 183 -12.83 2.59 10.16
N PHE A 184 -12.22 3.71 10.54
CA PHE A 184 -11.32 3.80 11.70
C PHE A 184 -12.07 4.34 12.91
N PHE A 185 -11.69 3.86 14.08
CA PHE A 185 -12.18 4.35 15.36
C PHE A 185 -11.16 4.04 16.47
N LYS A 186 -11.38 4.63 17.63
CA LYS A 186 -10.54 4.39 18.81
C LYS A 186 -11.39 3.88 19.95
N THR A 187 -10.81 3.03 20.80
CA THR A 187 -11.45 2.64 22.04
C THR A 187 -11.61 3.86 22.96
N GLU A 188 -12.63 3.86 23.78
CA GLU A 188 -12.79 4.82 24.86
C GLU A 188 -11.76 4.55 25.99
N GLY A 189 -11.35 5.61 26.70
CA GLY A 189 -10.48 5.50 27.86
C GLY A 189 -9.19 6.30 27.79
N PRO A 190 -8.34 6.24 28.83
CA PRO A 190 -7.12 7.04 28.93
C PRO A 190 -6.02 6.64 27.95
N HIS A 191 -6.08 5.44 27.40
CA HIS A 191 -5.14 4.93 26.39
C HIS A 191 -5.92 4.39 25.19
N PRO A 192 -6.42 5.27 24.30
CA PRO A 192 -7.22 4.87 23.15
C PRO A 192 -6.39 4.01 22.19
N ILE A 193 -6.96 2.88 21.79
CA ILE A 193 -6.33 1.95 20.86
C ILE A 193 -7.05 2.06 19.52
N LEU A 194 -6.28 2.13 18.44
CA LEU A 194 -6.81 2.14 17.08
C LEU A 194 -7.51 0.83 16.76
N GLN A 195 -8.69 0.96 16.18
CA GLN A 195 -9.49 -0.11 15.62
C GLN A 195 -9.85 0.22 14.18
N ALA A 196 -10.10 -0.80 13.36
CA ALA A 196 -10.58 -0.63 12.00
C ALA A 196 -11.53 -1.76 11.59
N ASP A 197 -12.60 -1.40 10.89
CA ASP A 197 -13.49 -2.31 10.19
C ASP A 197 -13.30 -2.14 8.69
N ILE A 198 -12.98 -3.21 7.99
CA ILE A 198 -12.68 -3.24 6.56
C ILE A 198 -13.70 -4.13 5.88
N ASN A 199 -14.50 -3.55 5.00
CA ASN A 199 -15.48 -4.26 4.19
C ASN A 199 -14.94 -4.38 2.76
N ILE A 200 -14.58 -5.59 2.36
CA ILE A 200 -14.11 -5.89 1.01
C ILE A 200 -15.33 -6.04 0.11
N GLN A 201 -15.34 -5.30 -0.99
CA GLN A 201 -16.41 -5.34 -1.98
C GLN A 201 -16.27 -6.55 -2.90
N PRO A 202 -17.38 -7.15 -3.35
CA PRO A 202 -17.32 -8.25 -4.31
C PRO A 202 -16.70 -7.78 -5.63
N THR A 203 -15.78 -8.59 -6.15
CA THR A 203 -15.08 -8.24 -7.39
C THR A 203 -14.62 -9.47 -8.17
N LYS A 204 -14.30 -9.25 -9.45
CA LYS A 204 -13.69 -10.25 -10.32
C LYS A 204 -12.23 -9.92 -10.57
N VAL A 205 -11.40 -10.94 -10.53
CA VAL A 205 -9.97 -10.89 -10.82
C VAL A 205 -9.67 -11.89 -11.91
N VAL A 206 -8.89 -11.49 -12.91
CA VAL A 206 -8.43 -12.38 -13.97
C VAL A 206 -6.99 -12.78 -13.70
N LEU A 207 -6.74 -14.07 -13.59
CA LEU A 207 -5.43 -14.67 -13.43
C LEU A 207 -5.23 -15.74 -14.50
N ASN A 208 -4.26 -15.57 -15.40
CA ASN A 208 -4.01 -16.48 -16.53
C ASN A 208 -5.30 -16.78 -17.33
N ASP A 209 -5.97 -15.73 -17.82
CA ASP A 209 -7.26 -15.79 -18.54
C ASP A 209 -8.41 -16.45 -17.78
N THR A 210 -8.22 -16.77 -16.51
CA THR A 210 -9.22 -17.40 -15.66
C THR A 210 -9.85 -16.36 -14.76
N VAL A 211 -11.19 -16.28 -14.75
CA VAL A 211 -11.94 -15.32 -13.93
C VAL A 211 -12.18 -15.90 -12.54
N TRP A 212 -11.64 -15.24 -11.54
CA TRP A 212 -11.85 -15.54 -10.13
C TRP A 212 -12.77 -14.52 -9.49
N ASN A 213 -13.57 -14.95 -8.52
CA ASN A 213 -14.47 -14.10 -7.77
C ASN A 213 -13.92 -13.90 -6.34
N ILE A 214 -13.85 -12.65 -5.89
CA ILE A 214 -13.69 -12.29 -4.47
C ILE A 214 -15.10 -11.97 -3.96
N HIS A 215 -15.52 -12.70 -2.92
CA HIS A 215 -16.79 -12.46 -2.27
C HIS A 215 -16.71 -11.33 -1.25
N PRO A 216 -17.86 -10.72 -0.89
CA PRO A 216 -17.89 -9.76 0.20
C PRO A 216 -17.31 -10.38 1.47
N SER A 217 -16.40 -9.65 2.11
CA SER A 217 -15.70 -10.13 3.31
C SER A 217 -15.49 -8.97 4.28
N HIS A 218 -15.50 -9.29 5.57
CA HIS A 218 -15.24 -8.33 6.62
C HIS A 218 -13.96 -8.69 7.37
N ILE A 219 -13.11 -7.67 7.58
CA ILE A 219 -11.90 -7.79 8.39
C ILE A 219 -11.96 -6.74 9.48
N ALA A 220 -11.89 -7.16 10.75
CA ALA A 220 -11.79 -6.24 11.87
C ALA A 220 -10.37 -6.28 12.47
N ILE A 221 -9.84 -5.10 12.75
CA ILE A 221 -8.57 -4.92 13.46
C ILE A 221 -8.87 -4.28 14.81
N ASP A 222 -8.46 -4.94 15.88
CA ASP A 222 -8.66 -4.46 17.25
C ASP A 222 -7.43 -4.77 18.10
N SER A 223 -6.79 -3.74 18.64
CA SER A 223 -5.66 -3.89 19.57
C SER A 223 -4.54 -4.79 19.05
N GLY A 224 -4.25 -4.70 17.75
CA GLY A 224 -3.28 -5.57 17.08
C GLY A 224 -3.77 -7.01 16.88
N ARG A 225 -5.07 -7.28 17.04
CA ARG A 225 -5.72 -8.53 16.68
C ARG A 225 -6.43 -8.35 15.36
N VAL A 226 -6.34 -9.32 14.47
CA VAL A 226 -7.04 -9.32 13.18
C VAL A 226 -8.08 -10.43 13.17
N PHE A 227 -9.31 -10.08 12.85
CA PHE A 227 -10.44 -10.97 12.70
C PHE A 227 -10.82 -10.97 11.23
N ILE A 228 -10.88 -12.15 10.61
CA ILE A 228 -11.26 -12.31 9.21
C ILE A 228 -12.56 -13.11 9.22
N ASP A 229 -13.61 -12.51 8.67
CA ASP A 229 -14.90 -13.15 8.51
C ASP A 229 -15.09 -13.56 7.05
N ASN A 230 -14.94 -14.84 6.81
CA ASN A 230 -15.27 -15.54 5.57
C ASN A 230 -14.68 -14.86 4.29
N PHE A 231 -13.37 -14.58 4.27
CA PHE A 231 -12.74 -14.23 3.02
C PHE A 231 -12.76 -15.43 2.05
N LEU A 232 -13.41 -15.25 0.90
CA LEU A 232 -13.56 -16.29 -0.12
C LEU A 232 -13.11 -15.76 -1.47
N PHE A 233 -12.16 -16.49 -2.07
CA PHE A 233 -11.66 -16.29 -3.42
C PHE A 233 -11.84 -17.60 -4.19
N GLU A 234 -12.64 -17.61 -5.26
CA GLU A 234 -13.02 -18.84 -5.93
C GLU A 234 -13.15 -18.73 -7.45
N HIS A 235 -12.95 -19.85 -8.12
CA HIS A 235 -13.23 -20.09 -9.53
C HIS A 235 -13.73 -21.53 -9.69
N GLU A 236 -14.98 -21.72 -10.12
CA GLU A 236 -15.62 -23.05 -10.28
C GLU A 236 -15.47 -23.92 -9.01
N ASP A 237 -14.72 -25.02 -9.08
CA ASP A 237 -14.46 -25.93 -7.97
C ASP A 237 -13.16 -25.62 -7.20
N GLN A 238 -12.47 -24.54 -7.58
CA GLN A 238 -11.24 -24.07 -6.94
C GLN A 238 -11.56 -22.94 -5.94
N TYR A 239 -11.02 -23.00 -4.75
CA TYR A 239 -11.17 -21.89 -3.80
C TYR A 239 -10.06 -21.80 -2.76
N LEU A 240 -9.86 -20.58 -2.32
CA LEU A 240 -9.14 -20.19 -1.10
C LEU A 240 -10.13 -19.52 -0.16
N ARG A 241 -10.34 -20.10 1.02
CA ARG A 241 -11.16 -19.49 2.08
C ARG A 241 -10.30 -19.26 3.31
N ILE A 242 -10.43 -18.06 3.90
CA ILE A 242 -9.75 -17.67 5.13
C ILE A 242 -10.80 -17.20 6.12
N ASP A 243 -10.76 -17.76 7.33
CA ASP A 243 -11.69 -17.45 8.41
C ASP A 243 -11.00 -17.58 9.76
N GLY A 244 -11.29 -16.66 10.69
CA GLY A 244 -10.84 -16.76 12.07
C GLY A 244 -10.04 -15.57 12.58
N LYS A 245 -9.14 -15.82 13.52
CA LYS A 245 -8.49 -14.81 14.34
C LYS A 245 -6.96 -14.94 14.28
N LEU A 246 -6.29 -13.87 13.92
CA LEU A 246 -4.84 -13.74 13.98
C LEU A 246 -4.47 -12.90 15.20
N THR A 247 -4.03 -13.54 16.27
CA THR A 247 -3.76 -12.90 17.57
C THR A 247 -2.50 -13.46 18.22
N LYS A 248 -2.15 -12.92 19.40
CA LYS A 248 -1.10 -13.47 20.25
C LYS A 248 -1.57 -14.64 21.13
N LYS A 249 -2.89 -14.89 21.22
CA LYS A 249 -3.46 -15.91 22.11
C LYS A 249 -3.40 -17.30 21.46
N GLU A 250 -3.06 -18.30 22.24
CA GLU A 250 -3.00 -19.71 21.80
C GLU A 250 -4.39 -20.31 21.55
N SER A 251 -5.42 -19.77 22.21
CA SER A 251 -6.81 -20.17 22.00
C SER A 251 -7.37 -19.76 20.66
N ASP A 252 -6.82 -18.72 20.08
CA ASP A 252 -7.32 -18.15 18.84
C ASP A 252 -6.64 -18.80 17.64
N SER A 253 -7.40 -19.04 16.60
CA SER A 253 -6.92 -19.67 15.37
C SER A 253 -7.50 -19.03 14.13
N CYS A 254 -6.72 -19.03 13.07
CA CYS A 254 -7.15 -18.75 11.73
C CYS A 254 -7.07 -20.02 10.89
N ARG A 255 -8.10 -20.30 10.13
CA ARG A 255 -8.20 -21.44 9.24
C ARG A 255 -8.11 -20.96 7.80
N VAL A 256 -7.28 -21.65 7.02
CA VAL A 256 -7.21 -21.51 5.58
C VAL A 256 -7.63 -22.84 4.96
N ASP A 257 -8.71 -22.83 4.20
CA ASP A 257 -9.19 -23.97 3.43
C ASP A 257 -8.83 -23.74 1.94
N LEU A 258 -8.14 -24.71 1.35
CA LEU A 258 -7.72 -24.70 -0.05
C LEU A 258 -8.40 -25.85 -0.78
N ARG A 259 -8.87 -25.60 -1.99
CA ARG A 259 -9.38 -26.63 -2.90
C ARG A 259 -8.85 -26.41 -4.32
N ASN A 260 -8.13 -27.38 -4.83
CA ASN A 260 -7.58 -27.40 -6.19
C ASN A 260 -6.81 -26.13 -6.57
N ILE A 261 -6.16 -25.48 -5.61
CA ILE A 261 -5.35 -24.27 -5.85
C ILE A 261 -3.99 -24.66 -6.42
N LYS A 262 -3.55 -23.97 -7.47
CA LYS A 262 -2.19 -24.17 -8.00
C LYS A 262 -1.15 -23.81 -6.95
N LEU A 263 -0.20 -24.71 -6.73
CA LEU A 263 0.85 -24.55 -5.72
C LEU A 263 1.73 -23.33 -6.01
N ASP A 264 1.99 -23.02 -7.27
CA ASP A 264 2.74 -21.86 -7.74
C ASP A 264 2.13 -20.55 -7.19
N TYR A 265 0.80 -20.41 -7.18
CA TYR A 265 0.12 -19.21 -6.64
C TYR A 265 0.37 -19.03 -5.14
N VAL A 266 0.45 -20.15 -4.40
CA VAL A 266 0.71 -20.11 -2.95
C VAL A 266 2.17 -19.73 -2.68
N LEU A 267 3.09 -20.24 -3.46
CA LEU A 267 4.53 -20.02 -3.28
C LEU A 267 4.97 -18.63 -3.71
N ASP A 268 4.38 -18.08 -4.76
CA ASP A 268 4.59 -16.69 -5.18
C ASP A 268 4.23 -15.68 -4.09
N ILE A 269 3.16 -15.96 -3.32
CA ILE A 269 2.75 -15.10 -2.19
C ILE A 269 3.78 -15.11 -1.07
N VAL A 270 4.43 -16.27 -0.79
CA VAL A 270 5.44 -16.40 0.26
C VAL A 270 6.86 -16.12 -0.22
N GLN A 271 7.02 -15.70 -1.49
CA GLN A 271 8.30 -15.36 -2.13
C GLN A 271 9.34 -16.50 -2.03
N PHE A 272 8.90 -17.73 -2.27
CA PHE A 272 9.75 -18.89 -2.28
C PHE A 272 10.28 -19.13 -3.70
N ASP A 273 11.44 -18.54 -4.01
CA ASP A 273 11.97 -18.45 -5.38
C ASP A 273 13.02 -19.51 -5.73
N ASP A 274 13.51 -20.28 -4.76
CA ASP A 274 14.66 -21.17 -4.97
C ASP A 274 14.34 -22.48 -5.71
N VAL A 275 13.05 -22.89 -5.73
CA VAL A 275 12.62 -24.17 -6.30
C VAL A 275 11.24 -24.00 -6.92
N GLU A 276 11.08 -24.46 -8.17
CA GLU A 276 9.77 -24.51 -8.84
C GLU A 276 8.97 -25.72 -8.35
N PHE A 277 7.91 -25.48 -7.58
CA PHE A 277 6.95 -26.51 -7.23
C PHE A 277 5.67 -26.32 -8.04
N GLY A 278 5.12 -27.41 -8.57
CA GLY A 278 3.82 -27.41 -9.27
C GLY A 278 2.87 -28.45 -8.69
N GLY A 279 1.60 -28.32 -9.05
CA GLY A 279 0.55 -29.23 -8.63
C GLY A 279 -0.69 -28.51 -8.10
N LEU A 280 -1.73 -29.27 -7.77
CA LEU A 280 -2.98 -28.76 -7.20
C LEU A 280 -3.06 -29.12 -5.73
N VAL A 281 -3.16 -28.11 -4.90
CA VAL A 281 -3.25 -28.24 -3.43
C VAL A 281 -4.70 -28.25 -3.00
N THR A 282 -5.06 -29.25 -2.18
CA THR A 282 -6.34 -29.32 -1.49
C THR A 282 -6.11 -29.66 -0.03
N GLY A 283 -6.76 -28.94 0.89
CA GLY A 283 -6.67 -29.25 2.31
C GLY A 283 -6.84 -28.04 3.21
N LYS A 284 -6.34 -28.17 4.42
CA LYS A 284 -6.56 -27.20 5.50
C LYS A 284 -5.24 -26.81 6.17
N VAL A 285 -5.12 -25.53 6.45
CA VAL A 285 -4.05 -24.95 7.27
C VAL A 285 -4.69 -24.31 8.50
N HIS A 286 -4.20 -24.64 9.67
CA HIS A 286 -4.60 -24.02 10.93
C HIS A 286 -3.42 -23.24 11.50
N LEU A 287 -3.61 -21.95 11.67
CA LEU A 287 -2.62 -21.01 12.20
C LEU A 287 -3.04 -20.61 13.61
N LYS A 288 -2.13 -20.71 14.58
CA LYS A 288 -2.34 -20.27 15.97
C LYS A 288 -1.21 -19.35 16.40
N SER A 289 -1.49 -18.46 17.35
CA SER A 289 -0.49 -17.53 17.95
C SER A 289 0.33 -16.74 16.93
N VAL A 290 -0.26 -16.41 15.80
CA VAL A 290 0.45 -15.89 14.60
C VAL A 290 1.30 -14.66 14.91
N MET A 291 0.86 -13.84 15.87
CA MET A 291 1.53 -12.58 16.22
C MET A 291 2.55 -12.69 17.37
N LYS A 292 2.86 -13.91 17.84
CA LYS A 292 3.87 -14.10 18.90
C LYS A 292 4.79 -15.27 18.57
N ASN A 293 4.26 -16.48 18.63
CA ASN A 293 4.98 -17.72 18.33
C ASN A 293 4.10 -18.52 17.36
N PRO A 294 4.21 -18.32 16.05
CA PRO A 294 3.31 -18.90 15.08
C PRO A 294 3.42 -20.43 15.07
N VAL A 295 2.29 -21.08 15.26
CA VAL A 295 2.16 -22.53 15.12
C VAL A 295 1.27 -22.81 13.92
N MET A 296 1.82 -23.51 12.94
CA MET A 296 1.11 -23.93 11.75
C MET A 296 0.90 -25.45 11.77
N ARG A 297 -0.31 -25.88 11.58
CA ARG A 297 -0.67 -27.28 11.36
C ARG A 297 -1.33 -27.41 10.01
N THR A 298 -0.79 -28.29 9.18
CA THR A 298 -1.30 -28.49 7.82
C THR A 298 -1.77 -29.93 7.63
N ARG A 299 -2.83 -30.08 6.82
CA ARG A 299 -3.23 -31.34 6.22
C ARG A 299 -3.53 -31.05 4.77
N LEU A 300 -2.53 -31.23 3.92
CA LEU A 300 -2.57 -30.88 2.52
C LEU A 300 -2.32 -32.13 1.68
N ASN A 301 -3.11 -32.28 0.61
CA ASN A 301 -2.87 -33.22 -0.46
C ASN A 301 -2.45 -32.41 -1.68
N VAL A 302 -1.35 -32.79 -2.31
CA VAL A 302 -0.90 -32.22 -3.58
C VAL A 302 -1.12 -33.25 -4.67
N HIS A 303 -1.95 -32.92 -5.63
CA HIS A 303 -2.20 -33.76 -6.79
C HIS A 303 -1.34 -33.30 -7.98
N LYS A 304 -0.76 -34.24 -8.74
CA LYS A 304 0.16 -33.97 -9.84
C LYS A 304 1.35 -33.09 -9.37
N PHE A 305 1.97 -33.51 -8.27
CA PHE A 305 3.11 -32.78 -7.72
C PHE A 305 4.29 -32.81 -8.69
N CYS A 306 4.81 -31.62 -9.01
CA CYS A 306 6.00 -31.43 -9.84
C CYS A 306 7.07 -30.69 -9.05
N LEU A 307 8.33 -31.05 -9.27
CA LEU A 307 9.51 -30.37 -8.79
C LEU A 307 10.38 -30.02 -9.98
N ASN A 308 10.71 -28.74 -10.19
CA ASN A 308 11.48 -28.26 -11.34
C ASN A 308 10.96 -28.86 -12.67
N ARG A 309 9.63 -28.82 -12.86
CA ARG A 309 8.88 -29.37 -14.02
C ARG A 309 8.92 -30.92 -14.17
N SER A 310 9.53 -31.65 -13.23
CA SER A 310 9.49 -33.10 -13.19
C SER A 310 8.33 -33.60 -12.35
N LEU A 311 7.43 -34.39 -12.94
CA LEU A 311 6.29 -34.97 -12.22
C LEU A 311 6.78 -36.01 -11.22
N LEU A 312 6.41 -35.89 -9.96
CA LEU A 312 6.83 -36.77 -8.86
C LEU A 312 5.66 -37.56 -8.25
N GLY A 313 4.41 -37.18 -8.55
CA GLY A 313 3.25 -37.88 -8.03
C GLY A 313 1.91 -37.28 -8.47
#